data_1679c7a587ec38a19c37a5260f95ed4a
#
_entry.id   1679c7a587ec38a19c37a5260f95ed4a
#
_cell.length_a   1.000
_cell.length_b   1.000
_cell.length_c   1.000
_cell.angle_alpha   90.00
_cell.angle_beta   90.00
_cell.angle_gamma   90.00
#
_symmetry.space_group_name_H-M   'P 1'
#
loop_
_entity.id
_entity.type
_entity.pdbx_description
1 polymer ?
#
loop_
_entity_poly.entity_id
_entity_poly.type
_entity_poly.pdbx_seq_one_letter_code
_entity_poly.pdbx_strand_id
1 'polypeptide(L)'
;SADGLIAGQDIMVISPGIAWAKPFVQNAIAQGVEVMGELELGARLTKGALVAITGTNGKTTTTTLVGELFRATGRTTHVVGNIGYPITATAGISKQDDVTVAEVSSYQCEGISQFHPHVGAVLNITEDHIVRHGSMEVYIAMKRRIFGRQTAHDVAVFNYDDPTCREMAKGLKAQVAW
;
A
#
# COMPACT_ATOMS: atom_id res chain seq x y z
N SER A 1 10.57 11.86 -26.50
CA SER A 1 10.00 12.39 -25.26
C SER A 1 9.02 11.37 -24.69
N ALA A 2 8.83 11.34 -23.38
CA ALA A 2 7.85 10.45 -22.74
C ALA A 2 6.42 10.68 -23.27
N ASP A 3 6.10 11.87 -23.75
CA ASP A 3 4.80 12.24 -24.30
C ASP A 3 4.37 11.41 -25.52
N GLY A 4 5.33 11.02 -26.37
CA GLY A 4 5.04 10.16 -27.52
C GLY A 4 4.66 8.72 -27.15
N LEU A 5 4.94 8.29 -25.93
CA LEU A 5 4.58 6.97 -25.42
C LEU A 5 3.21 6.94 -24.72
N ILE A 6 2.62 8.10 -24.43
CA ILE A 6 1.35 8.24 -23.69
C ILE A 6 0.15 8.08 -24.64
N ALA A 7 0.28 8.58 -25.86
CA ALA A 7 -0.82 8.57 -26.82
C ALA A 7 -1.31 7.14 -27.12
N GLY A 8 -2.61 6.91 -26.93
CA GLY A 8 -3.26 5.62 -27.17
C GLY A 8 -3.06 4.58 -26.07
N GLN A 9 -2.54 4.97 -24.89
CA GLN A 9 -2.45 4.09 -23.73
C GLN A 9 -3.70 4.24 -22.86
N ASP A 10 -4.18 3.15 -22.31
CA ASP A 10 -5.30 3.13 -21.36
C ASP A 10 -4.81 3.28 -19.92
N ILE A 11 -3.64 2.72 -19.61
CA ILE A 11 -3.08 2.64 -18.26
C ILE A 11 -1.60 3.03 -18.27
N MET A 12 -1.21 3.81 -17.27
CA MET A 12 0.18 4.10 -16.94
C MET A 12 0.50 3.64 -15.52
N VAL A 13 1.43 2.70 -15.38
CA VAL A 13 1.91 2.23 -14.08
C VAL A 13 3.24 2.91 -13.77
N ILE A 14 3.30 3.59 -12.62
CA ILE A 14 4.51 4.33 -12.22
C ILE A 14 5.18 3.69 -11.00
N SER A 15 6.51 3.74 -10.99
CA SER A 15 7.31 3.34 -9.84
C SER A 15 7.14 4.34 -8.68
N PRO A 16 7.21 3.91 -7.42
CA PRO A 16 7.09 4.79 -6.25
C PRO A 16 8.10 5.95 -6.20
N GLY A 17 9.26 5.79 -6.84
CA GLY A 17 10.27 6.84 -6.97
C GLY A 17 9.85 8.01 -7.87
N ILE A 18 8.84 7.83 -8.72
CA ILE A 18 8.35 8.86 -9.63
C ILE A 18 7.33 9.73 -8.90
N ALA A 19 7.61 11.04 -8.84
CA ALA A 19 6.66 11.99 -8.24
C ALA A 19 5.44 12.18 -9.15
N TRP A 20 4.26 12.14 -8.58
CA TRP A 20 2.99 12.37 -9.30
C TRP A 20 2.93 13.73 -9.99
N ALA A 21 3.62 14.75 -9.44
CA ALA A 21 3.71 16.08 -10.01
C ALA A 21 4.60 16.17 -11.28
N LYS A 22 5.23 15.07 -11.73
CA LYS A 22 6.03 15.09 -12.95
C LYS A 22 5.18 15.45 -14.18
N PRO A 23 5.65 16.32 -15.08
CA PRO A 23 4.86 16.79 -16.22
C PRO A 23 4.28 15.66 -17.09
N PHE A 24 5.06 14.62 -17.38
CA PHE A 24 4.56 13.49 -18.18
C PHE A 24 3.45 12.70 -17.50
N VAL A 25 3.47 12.58 -16.13
CA VAL A 25 2.41 11.95 -15.36
C VAL A 25 1.13 12.78 -15.42
N GLN A 26 1.25 14.11 -15.22
CA GLN A 26 0.12 15.04 -15.32
C GLN A 26 -0.45 15.10 -16.74
N ASN A 27 0.41 15.00 -17.76
CA ASN A 27 -0.04 14.92 -19.16
C ASN A 27 -0.84 13.63 -19.43
N ALA A 28 -0.41 12.48 -18.89
CA ALA A 28 -1.15 11.22 -19.01
C ALA A 28 -2.55 11.34 -18.38
N ILE A 29 -2.63 11.88 -17.16
CA ILE A 29 -3.90 12.14 -16.47
C ILE A 29 -4.80 13.06 -17.30
N ALA A 30 -4.25 14.15 -17.85
CA ALA A 30 -5.00 15.10 -18.66
C ALA A 30 -5.54 14.49 -19.96
N GLN A 31 -4.88 13.47 -20.51
CA GLN A 31 -5.33 12.70 -21.67
C GLN A 31 -6.31 11.56 -21.32
N GLY A 32 -6.71 11.40 -20.04
CA GLY A 32 -7.65 10.38 -19.60
C GLY A 32 -7.02 9.00 -19.38
N VAL A 33 -5.68 8.89 -19.39
CA VAL A 33 -4.98 7.64 -19.08
C VAL A 33 -5.12 7.36 -17.59
N GLU A 34 -5.51 6.13 -17.21
CA GLU A 34 -5.55 5.72 -15.81
C GLU A 34 -4.12 5.58 -15.27
N VAL A 35 -3.72 6.48 -14.38
CA VAL A 35 -2.39 6.41 -13.75
C VAL A 35 -2.50 5.76 -12.38
N MET A 36 -1.66 4.77 -12.12
CA MET A 36 -1.61 4.07 -10.83
C MET A 36 -0.18 3.68 -10.42
N GLY A 37 0.02 3.40 -9.14
CA GLY A 37 1.27 2.81 -8.66
C GLY A 37 1.33 1.30 -8.90
N GLU A 38 2.54 0.74 -8.86
CA GLU A 38 2.77 -0.71 -8.96
C GLU A 38 2.01 -1.49 -7.87
N LEU A 39 1.97 -0.95 -6.64
CA LEU A 39 1.24 -1.53 -5.51
C LEU A 39 -0.27 -1.66 -5.81
N GLU A 40 -0.86 -0.65 -6.42
CA GLU A 40 -2.27 -0.64 -6.83
C GLU A 40 -2.55 -1.72 -7.88
N LEU A 41 -1.75 -1.77 -8.94
CA LEU A 41 -1.89 -2.77 -9.99
C LEU A 41 -1.74 -4.18 -9.43
N GLY A 42 -0.70 -4.42 -8.64
CA GLY A 42 -0.45 -5.72 -8.04
C GLY A 42 -1.58 -6.17 -7.13
N ALA A 43 -2.12 -5.27 -6.29
CA ALA A 43 -3.25 -5.58 -5.43
C ALA A 43 -4.53 -5.94 -6.20
N ARG A 44 -4.79 -5.27 -7.34
CA ARG A 44 -5.93 -5.61 -8.21
C ARG A 44 -5.81 -6.98 -8.88
N LEU A 45 -4.58 -7.45 -9.10
CA LEU A 45 -4.30 -8.73 -9.78
C LEU A 45 -4.07 -9.88 -8.80
N THR A 46 -3.76 -9.59 -7.55
CA THR A 46 -3.51 -10.58 -6.50
C THR A 46 -4.82 -11.18 -6.02
N LYS A 47 -4.83 -12.52 -5.86
CA LYS A 47 -5.96 -13.27 -5.30
C LYS A 47 -5.69 -13.63 -3.84
N GLY A 48 -6.75 -13.99 -3.11
CA GLY A 48 -6.67 -14.39 -1.71
C GLY A 48 -6.61 -13.22 -0.74
N ALA A 49 -6.16 -13.49 0.46
CA ALA A 49 -6.14 -12.48 1.52
C ALA A 49 -4.94 -11.54 1.37
N LEU A 50 -5.18 -10.23 1.45
CA LEU A 50 -4.14 -9.21 1.43
C LEU A 50 -3.99 -8.59 2.82
N VAL A 51 -2.77 -8.62 3.35
CA VAL A 51 -2.32 -7.96 4.58
C VAL A 51 -1.35 -6.85 4.20
N ALA A 52 -1.62 -5.62 4.59
CA ALA A 52 -0.77 -4.46 4.30
C ALA A 52 -0.16 -3.91 5.59
N ILE A 53 1.15 -3.79 5.65
CA ILE A 53 1.88 -3.32 6.83
C ILE A 53 2.67 -2.05 6.48
N THR A 54 2.39 -0.97 7.19
CA THR A 54 3.10 0.29 7.06
C THR A 54 3.54 0.83 8.44
N GLY A 55 4.18 1.96 8.45
CA GLY A 55 4.74 2.62 9.62
C GLY A 55 6.02 3.36 9.26
N THR A 56 6.60 4.07 10.18
CA THR A 56 7.94 4.65 9.98
C THR A 56 9.00 3.58 10.15
N ASN A 57 8.98 2.85 11.26
CA ASN A 57 9.98 1.84 11.62
C ASN A 57 9.35 0.46 11.83
N GLY A 58 10.16 -0.60 11.67
CA GLY A 58 9.76 -1.98 11.97
C GLY A 58 8.96 -2.68 10.87
N LYS A 59 8.65 -2.02 9.77
CA LYS A 59 7.86 -2.59 8.65
C LYS A 59 8.41 -3.93 8.18
N THR A 60 9.67 -3.96 7.77
CA THR A 60 10.32 -5.16 7.22
C THR A 60 10.29 -6.35 8.18
N THR A 61 10.65 -6.11 9.44
CA THR A 61 10.66 -7.14 10.48
C THR A 61 9.25 -7.70 10.69
N THR A 62 8.26 -6.80 10.83
CA THR A 62 6.86 -7.21 11.08
C THR A 62 6.28 -7.93 9.86
N THR A 63 6.53 -7.42 8.64
CA THR A 63 6.03 -8.05 7.40
C THR A 63 6.61 -9.45 7.24
N THR A 64 7.91 -9.62 7.48
CA THR A 64 8.56 -10.93 7.42
C THR A 64 8.00 -11.88 8.49
N LEU A 65 7.89 -11.41 9.74
CA LEU A 65 7.35 -12.23 10.84
C LEU A 65 5.92 -12.68 10.57
N VAL A 66 5.04 -11.78 10.13
CA VAL A 66 3.66 -12.11 9.77
C VAL A 66 3.62 -13.13 8.63
N GLY A 67 4.50 -12.97 7.64
CA GLY A 67 4.65 -13.94 6.56
C GLY A 67 5.02 -15.34 7.08
N GLU A 68 6.00 -15.43 7.99
CA GLU A 68 6.42 -16.71 8.59
C GLU A 68 5.31 -17.33 9.44
N LEU A 69 4.56 -16.52 10.19
CA LEU A 69 3.42 -17.00 10.98
C LEU A 69 2.34 -17.65 10.08
N PHE A 70 2.01 -17.03 8.94
CA PHE A 70 1.06 -17.63 8.00
C PHE A 70 1.62 -18.90 7.36
N ARG A 71 2.90 -18.94 6.98
CA ARG A 71 3.55 -20.16 6.46
C ARG A 71 3.50 -21.29 7.47
N ALA A 72 3.70 -21.01 8.76
CA ALA A 72 3.62 -22.00 9.83
C ALA A 72 2.22 -22.62 9.97
N THR A 73 1.16 -21.94 9.51
CA THR A 73 -0.19 -22.53 9.42
C THR A 73 -0.42 -23.43 8.21
N GLY A 74 0.60 -23.61 7.34
CA GLY A 74 0.49 -24.39 6.12
C GLY A 74 -0.08 -23.62 4.93
N ARG A 75 -0.34 -22.31 5.04
CA ARG A 75 -0.85 -21.50 3.93
C ARG A 75 0.27 -21.04 2.99
N THR A 76 0.02 -21.10 1.70
CA THR A 76 0.88 -20.44 0.72
C THR A 76 0.90 -18.94 1.00
N THR A 77 2.10 -18.39 1.23
CA THR A 77 2.25 -17.00 1.67
C THR A 77 3.30 -16.27 0.86
N HIS A 78 2.91 -15.14 0.28
CA HIS A 78 3.75 -14.24 -0.50
C HIS A 78 4.13 -13.03 0.35
N VAL A 79 5.42 -12.81 0.58
CA VAL A 79 5.95 -11.62 1.27
C VAL A 79 6.53 -10.70 0.21
N VAL A 80 5.96 -9.51 0.04
CA VAL A 80 6.18 -8.64 -1.13
C VAL A 80 6.07 -7.15 -0.78
N GLY A 81 6.21 -6.30 -1.78
CA GLY A 81 5.96 -4.86 -1.67
C GLY A 81 7.23 -4.02 -1.64
N ASN A 82 7.39 -3.17 -0.62
CA ASN A 82 8.60 -2.35 -0.46
C ASN A 82 9.84 -3.17 -0.07
N ILE A 83 9.69 -4.45 0.20
CA ILE A 83 10.75 -5.44 0.44
C ILE A 83 10.64 -6.60 -0.54
N GLY A 84 11.77 -7.23 -0.84
CA GLY A 84 11.81 -8.42 -1.68
C GLY A 84 11.33 -8.15 -3.11
N TYR A 85 10.25 -8.81 -3.50
CA TYR A 85 9.65 -8.68 -4.82
C TYR A 85 8.49 -7.68 -4.81
N PRO A 86 8.22 -6.98 -5.92
CA PRO A 86 7.04 -6.13 -6.05
C PRO A 86 5.75 -6.97 -5.93
N ILE A 87 4.65 -6.36 -5.49
CA ILE A 87 3.38 -7.09 -5.35
C ILE A 87 2.87 -7.64 -6.69
N THR A 88 3.18 -6.99 -7.80
CA THR A 88 2.87 -7.49 -9.15
C THR A 88 3.51 -8.85 -9.46
N ALA A 89 4.57 -9.26 -8.75
CA ALA A 89 5.14 -10.60 -8.88
C ALA A 89 4.17 -11.72 -8.44
N THR A 90 3.13 -11.41 -7.66
CA THR A 90 2.07 -12.36 -7.29
C THR A 90 0.98 -12.49 -8.36
N ALA A 91 0.94 -11.56 -9.32
CA ALA A 91 -0.04 -11.57 -10.40
C ALA A 91 0.08 -12.87 -11.22
N GLY A 92 -1.04 -13.56 -11.39
CA GLY A 92 -1.10 -14.80 -12.15
C GLY A 92 -0.62 -16.07 -11.41
N ILE A 93 0.07 -15.95 -10.26
CA ILE A 93 0.49 -17.10 -9.45
C ILE A 93 -0.30 -17.27 -8.16
N SER A 94 -0.80 -16.17 -7.56
CA SER A 94 -1.61 -16.21 -6.34
C SER A 94 -2.96 -16.88 -6.56
N LYS A 95 -3.41 -17.63 -5.55
CA LYS A 95 -4.69 -18.36 -5.54
C LYS A 95 -5.60 -17.79 -4.45
N GLN A 96 -6.87 -18.18 -4.47
CA GLN A 96 -7.90 -17.68 -3.54
C GLN A 96 -7.57 -17.98 -2.06
N ASP A 97 -6.88 -19.09 -1.78
CA ASP A 97 -6.53 -19.50 -0.42
C ASP A 97 -5.16 -18.97 0.04
N ASP A 98 -4.44 -18.29 -0.82
CA ASP A 98 -3.12 -17.73 -0.50
C ASP A 98 -3.25 -16.49 0.40
N VAL A 99 -2.14 -16.15 1.07
CA VAL A 99 -2.00 -14.89 1.80
C VAL A 99 -0.88 -14.07 1.19
N THR A 100 -1.16 -12.83 0.86
CA THR A 100 -0.15 -11.85 0.45
C THR A 100 0.07 -10.88 1.58
N VAL A 101 1.30 -10.81 2.11
CA VAL A 101 1.72 -9.87 3.14
C VAL A 101 2.60 -8.83 2.49
N ALA A 102 2.10 -7.62 2.38
CA ALA A 102 2.75 -6.52 1.67
C ALA A 102 3.33 -5.48 2.63
N GLU A 103 4.63 -5.23 2.54
CA GLU A 103 5.22 -4.02 3.12
C GLU A 103 4.83 -2.82 2.26
N VAL A 104 4.28 -1.77 2.87
CA VAL A 104 3.81 -0.59 2.14
C VAL A 104 4.52 0.67 2.64
N SER A 105 5.24 1.37 1.74
CA SER A 105 5.83 2.67 1.99
C SER A 105 4.84 3.81 1.78
N SER A 106 5.12 4.98 2.34
CA SER A 106 4.30 6.19 2.09
C SER A 106 4.30 6.63 0.62
N TYR A 107 5.39 6.38 -0.11
CA TYR A 107 5.49 6.67 -1.55
C TYR A 107 4.56 5.79 -2.37
N GLN A 108 4.45 4.50 -2.03
CA GLN A 108 3.51 3.60 -2.69
C GLN A 108 2.06 3.99 -2.41
N CYS A 109 1.77 4.56 -1.24
CA CYS A 109 0.44 5.06 -0.90
C CYS A 109 -0.02 6.24 -1.78
N GLU A 110 0.89 6.98 -2.44
CA GLU A 110 0.50 8.04 -3.37
C GLU A 110 -0.31 7.48 -4.56
N GLY A 111 -0.01 6.26 -4.98
CA GLY A 111 -0.56 5.63 -6.18
C GLY A 111 -1.72 4.66 -5.97
N ILE A 112 -2.31 4.60 -4.77
CA ILE A 112 -3.44 3.70 -4.49
C ILE A 112 -4.79 4.40 -4.65
N SER A 113 -5.78 3.66 -5.18
CA SER A 113 -7.16 4.14 -5.34
C SER A 113 -8.22 3.09 -5.02
N GLN A 114 -8.00 1.84 -5.45
CA GLN A 114 -8.86 0.68 -5.18
C GLN A 114 -8.23 -0.30 -4.19
N PHE A 115 -7.02 -0.01 -3.70
CA PHE A 115 -6.28 -0.84 -2.76
C PHE A 115 -7.14 -1.18 -1.54
N HIS A 116 -7.37 -2.48 -1.32
CA HIS A 116 -8.29 -2.96 -0.29
C HIS A 116 -7.67 -4.15 0.46
N PRO A 117 -6.84 -3.91 1.47
CA PRO A 117 -6.33 -5.00 2.31
C PRO A 117 -7.40 -5.46 3.30
N HIS A 118 -7.51 -6.77 3.50
CA HIS A 118 -8.37 -7.39 4.54
C HIS A 118 -7.86 -7.04 5.94
N VAL A 119 -6.54 -6.91 6.07
CA VAL A 119 -5.89 -6.40 7.29
C VAL A 119 -4.91 -5.32 6.92
N GLY A 120 -5.09 -4.13 7.46
CA GLY A 120 -4.12 -3.02 7.37
C GLY A 120 -3.48 -2.77 8.73
N ALA A 121 -2.17 -2.54 8.80
CA ALA A 121 -1.47 -2.25 10.04
C ALA A 121 -0.59 -0.99 9.93
N VAL A 122 -0.65 -0.12 10.95
CA VAL A 122 0.29 0.99 11.14
C VAL A 122 1.04 0.78 12.45
N LEU A 123 2.35 0.56 12.36
CA LEU A 123 3.18 0.18 13.51
C LEU A 123 3.55 1.37 14.39
N ASN A 124 3.86 2.49 13.78
CA ASN A 124 4.25 3.75 14.43
C ASN A 124 4.36 4.86 13.39
N ILE A 125 4.31 6.11 13.87
CA ILE A 125 4.51 7.30 13.06
C ILE A 125 5.49 8.22 13.76
N THR A 126 6.66 8.39 13.17
CA THR A 126 7.66 9.40 13.56
C THR A 126 8.07 10.19 12.34
N GLU A 127 8.73 11.32 12.52
CA GLU A 127 9.16 12.17 11.42
C GLU A 127 10.07 11.41 10.45
N ASP A 128 9.65 11.38 9.18
CA ASP A 128 10.40 10.77 8.08
C ASP A 128 9.87 11.28 6.73
N HIS A 129 10.71 11.31 5.72
CA HIS A 129 10.35 11.66 4.35
C HIS A 129 9.63 13.02 4.16
N ILE A 130 9.82 13.98 5.08
CA ILE A 130 9.16 15.31 5.01
C ILE A 130 9.54 16.07 3.74
N VAL A 131 10.77 15.88 3.25
CA VAL A 131 11.20 16.49 1.96
C VAL A 131 10.29 16.06 0.80
N ARG A 132 9.77 14.83 0.82
CA ARG A 132 8.84 14.33 -0.21
C ARG A 132 7.41 14.78 0.02
N HIS A 133 6.94 14.69 1.26
CA HIS A 133 5.52 14.90 1.59
C HIS A 133 5.20 16.35 1.94
N GLY A 134 6.19 17.17 2.24
CA GLY A 134 6.04 18.58 2.60
C GLY A 134 5.67 18.81 4.05
N SER A 135 4.90 17.91 4.70
CA SER A 135 4.57 18.00 6.13
C SER A 135 4.24 16.65 6.75
N MET A 136 4.21 16.60 8.09
CA MET A 136 3.79 15.39 8.84
C MET A 136 2.33 15.04 8.59
N GLU A 137 1.47 16.02 8.45
CA GLU A 137 0.03 15.81 8.19
C GLU A 137 -0.16 15.08 6.86
N VAL A 138 0.57 15.48 5.81
CA VAL A 138 0.52 14.81 4.50
C VAL A 138 1.11 13.40 4.60
N TYR A 139 2.23 13.22 5.30
CA TYR A 139 2.84 11.91 5.51
C TYR A 139 1.88 10.92 6.22
N ILE A 140 1.22 11.38 7.29
CA ILE A 140 0.21 10.62 8.02
C ILE A 140 -0.98 10.28 7.09
N ALA A 141 -1.49 11.29 6.37
CA ALA A 141 -2.59 11.11 5.43
C ALA A 141 -2.26 10.08 4.34
N MET A 142 -1.03 10.07 3.82
CA MET A 142 -0.59 9.07 2.84
C MET A 142 -0.67 7.66 3.42
N LYS A 143 -0.10 7.41 4.60
CA LYS A 143 -0.16 6.07 5.21
C LYS A 143 -1.60 5.65 5.55
N ARG A 144 -2.45 6.60 5.96
CA ARG A 144 -3.85 6.32 6.28
C ARG A 144 -4.66 5.83 5.07
N ARG A 145 -4.20 6.12 3.84
CA ARG A 145 -4.90 5.69 2.61
C ARG A 145 -5.06 4.17 2.48
N ILE A 146 -4.20 3.35 3.11
CA ILE A 146 -4.34 1.88 3.08
C ILE A 146 -5.69 1.40 3.64
N PHE A 147 -6.35 2.19 4.48
CA PHE A 147 -7.66 1.88 5.06
C PHE A 147 -8.83 2.45 4.25
N GLY A 148 -8.56 3.22 3.19
CA GLY A 148 -9.58 4.00 2.48
C GLY A 148 -10.71 3.17 1.86
N ARG A 149 -10.46 1.91 1.52
CA ARG A 149 -11.44 0.97 0.95
C ARG A 149 -11.88 -0.12 1.92
N GLN A 150 -11.33 -0.17 3.12
CA GLN A 150 -11.76 -1.13 4.14
C GLN A 150 -13.22 -0.91 4.55
N THR A 151 -13.87 -1.99 4.90
CA THR A 151 -15.26 -2.10 5.34
C THR A 151 -15.33 -2.65 6.77
N ALA A 152 -16.51 -2.85 7.32
CA ALA A 152 -16.71 -3.47 8.64
C ALA A 152 -16.28 -4.95 8.71
N HIS A 153 -15.98 -5.58 7.59
CA HIS A 153 -15.47 -6.95 7.52
C HIS A 153 -13.94 -7.03 7.57
N ASP A 154 -13.26 -5.89 7.48
CA ASP A 154 -11.81 -5.78 7.48
C ASP A 154 -11.28 -5.34 8.84
N VAL A 155 -9.98 -5.49 9.07
CA VAL A 155 -9.33 -5.14 10.34
C VAL A 155 -8.26 -4.08 10.11
N ALA A 156 -8.29 -3.04 10.94
CA ALA A 156 -7.29 -1.99 11.01
C ALA A 156 -6.52 -2.11 12.34
N VAL A 157 -5.24 -2.45 12.26
CA VAL A 157 -4.37 -2.69 13.42
C VAL A 157 -3.49 -1.47 13.66
N PHE A 158 -3.45 -0.99 14.89
CA PHE A 158 -2.65 0.17 15.29
C PHE A 158 -1.90 -0.07 16.59
N ASN A 159 -0.78 0.62 16.74
CA ASN A 159 -0.05 0.68 18.00
C ASN A 159 -0.78 1.65 18.96
N TYR A 160 -1.29 1.12 20.06
CA TYR A 160 -1.99 1.91 21.08
C TYR A 160 -1.07 2.92 21.78
N ASP A 161 0.22 2.61 21.94
CA ASP A 161 1.17 3.49 22.64
C ASP A 161 1.57 4.72 21.80
N ASP A 162 1.32 4.69 20.48
CA ASP A 162 1.59 5.82 19.57
C ASP A 162 0.35 6.74 19.49
N PRO A 163 0.45 8.01 19.96
CA PRO A 163 -0.67 8.95 19.92
C PRO A 163 -1.18 9.22 18.50
N THR A 164 -0.29 9.25 17.49
CA THR A 164 -0.65 9.47 16.10
C THR A 164 -1.43 8.29 15.54
N CYS A 165 -1.04 7.05 15.90
CA CYS A 165 -1.78 5.86 15.55
C CYS A 165 -3.19 5.87 16.14
N ARG A 166 -3.37 6.31 17.40
CA ARG A 166 -4.70 6.47 18.00
C ARG A 166 -5.59 7.46 17.24
N GLU A 167 -5.02 8.58 16.80
CA GLU A 167 -5.77 9.56 15.98
C GLU A 167 -6.12 8.99 14.60
N MET A 168 -5.19 8.29 13.95
CA MET A 168 -5.42 7.66 12.65
C MET A 168 -6.55 6.63 12.66
N ALA A 169 -6.77 5.95 13.78
CA ALA A 169 -7.80 4.92 13.94
C ALA A 169 -9.23 5.50 13.97
N LYS A 170 -9.38 6.80 14.28
CA LYS A 170 -10.70 7.40 14.40
C LYS A 170 -11.45 7.48 13.07
N GLY A 171 -12.75 7.15 13.11
CA GLY A 171 -13.65 7.28 11.96
C GLY A 171 -13.40 6.28 10.82
N LEU A 172 -12.62 5.22 11.05
CA LEU A 172 -12.50 4.11 10.11
C LEU A 172 -13.76 3.26 10.09
N LYS A 173 -14.06 2.65 8.94
CA LYS A 173 -15.15 1.67 8.80
C LYS A 173 -14.75 0.28 9.29
N ALA A 174 -13.45 -0.05 9.20
CA ALA A 174 -12.89 -1.32 9.61
C ALA A 174 -12.98 -1.52 11.13
N GLN A 175 -12.91 -2.76 11.56
CA GLN A 175 -12.76 -3.11 12.96
C GLN A 175 -11.37 -2.72 13.44
N VAL A 176 -11.28 -1.87 14.47
CA VAL A 176 -9.98 -1.43 15.00
C VAL A 176 -9.48 -2.44 16.03
N ALA A 177 -8.24 -2.89 15.86
CA ALA A 177 -7.47 -3.70 16.82
C ALA A 177 -6.21 -2.94 17.27
N TRP A 178 -5.77 -3.19 18.54
CA TRP A 178 -4.64 -2.51 19.17
C TRP A 178 -3.54 -3.50 19.55
#